data_a0e365a9d9d5d35eb98b8a69a8ef9126
#
_entry.id   a0e365a9d9d5d35eb98b8a69a8ef9126
#
_cell.length_a   1.000
_cell.length_b   1.000
_cell.length_c   1.000
_cell.angle_alpha   90.00
_cell.angle_beta   90.00
_cell.angle_gamma   90.00
#
_symmetry.space_group_name_H-M   'P 1'
#
loop_
_entity.id
_entity.type
_entity.pdbx_description
1 polymer ?
#
loop_
_entity_poly.entity_id
_entity_poly.type
_entity_poly.pdbx_seq_one_letter_code
_entity_poly.pdbx_strand_id
1 'polypeptide(L)'
;QETMFKVLDYAPGMLPEDKPRYLMGVGRPDDIVGAVLRGVDMFDCVMPTRSGRTSQAFTRFGTVNIRNARHREDNRPLEEGCDCPLCTNYTRAYIHHLQKCNEVLAVMLLTWHNIRYYQRLMQGLRNALATDTLQEFAQKFYADQAAGDIPAL
;
A
#
# COMPACT_ATOMS: atom_id res chain seq x y z
N GLN A 1 10.38 1.20 -13.31
CA GLN A 1 8.97 1.62 -13.44
C GLN A 1 8.67 2.12 -14.86
N GLU A 2 9.40 3.13 -15.36
CA GLU A 2 9.15 3.72 -16.69
C GLU A 2 9.15 2.70 -17.83
N THR A 3 10.16 1.83 -17.90
CA THR A 3 10.24 0.77 -18.93
C THR A 3 9.06 -0.20 -18.82
N MET A 4 8.65 -0.56 -17.60
CA MET A 4 7.50 -1.43 -17.38
C MET A 4 6.22 -0.79 -17.93
N PHE A 5 5.98 0.49 -17.62
CA PHE A 5 4.79 1.17 -18.11
C PHE A 5 4.78 1.32 -19.63
N LYS A 6 5.93 1.57 -20.28
CA LYS A 6 6.03 1.56 -21.76
C LYS A 6 5.60 0.23 -22.38
N VAL A 7 5.93 -0.88 -21.72
CA VAL A 7 5.46 -2.21 -22.17
C VAL A 7 3.96 -2.36 -21.91
N LEU A 8 3.47 -1.93 -20.75
CA LEU A 8 2.06 -2.03 -20.40
C LEU A 8 1.15 -1.10 -21.23
N ASP A 9 1.68 -0.08 -21.87
CA ASP A 9 0.90 0.79 -22.77
C ASP A 9 0.35 0.03 -24.00
N TYR A 10 0.94 -1.13 -24.37
CA TYR A 10 0.46 -1.93 -25.51
C TYR A 10 0.20 -3.41 -25.19
N ALA A 11 0.95 -4.02 -24.28
CA ALA A 11 0.89 -5.47 -24.04
C ALA A 11 -0.48 -5.97 -23.54
N PRO A 12 -1.18 -5.30 -22.60
CA PRO A 12 -2.51 -5.74 -22.18
C PRO A 12 -3.52 -5.80 -23.33
N GLY A 13 -3.46 -4.84 -24.30
CA GLY A 13 -4.33 -4.81 -25.47
C GLY A 13 -4.07 -5.97 -26.47
N MET A 14 -2.95 -6.69 -26.34
CA MET A 14 -2.66 -7.87 -27.15
C MET A 14 -3.22 -9.17 -26.54
N LEU A 15 -3.70 -9.11 -25.30
CA LEU A 15 -4.25 -10.27 -24.57
C LEU A 15 -5.77 -10.34 -24.74
N PRO A 16 -6.39 -11.53 -24.63
CA PRO A 16 -7.84 -11.68 -24.70
C PRO A 16 -8.57 -10.78 -23.69
N GLU A 17 -9.63 -10.10 -24.15
CA GLU A 17 -10.43 -9.21 -23.29
C GLU A 17 -11.31 -9.96 -22.29
N ASP A 18 -11.70 -11.19 -22.62
CA ASP A 18 -12.53 -12.08 -21.80
C ASP A 18 -11.73 -12.86 -20.74
N LYS A 19 -10.44 -12.62 -20.63
CA LYS A 19 -9.55 -13.29 -19.67
C LYS A 19 -8.87 -12.28 -18.74
N PRO A 20 -8.66 -12.64 -17.46
CA PRO A 20 -7.91 -11.76 -16.55
C PRO A 20 -6.44 -11.65 -16.97
N ARG A 21 -5.92 -10.44 -16.94
CA ARG A 21 -4.54 -10.08 -17.29
C ARG A 21 -3.69 -10.00 -16.04
N TYR A 22 -2.72 -10.88 -15.93
CA TYR A 22 -1.91 -11.06 -14.74
C TYR A 22 -0.48 -10.52 -14.93
N LEU A 23 -0.09 -9.58 -14.07
CA LEU A 23 1.26 -9.03 -14.01
C LEU A 23 2.00 -9.60 -12.81
N MET A 24 2.88 -10.57 -13.06
CA MET A 24 3.59 -11.33 -12.04
C MET A 24 4.67 -10.49 -11.33
N GLY A 25 4.78 -10.64 -10.00
CA GLY A 25 5.88 -10.10 -9.20
C GLY A 25 5.88 -8.59 -9.02
N VAL A 26 4.83 -7.90 -9.43
CA VAL A 26 4.69 -6.45 -9.28
C VAL A 26 3.77 -6.12 -8.11
N GLY A 27 4.24 -5.23 -7.22
CA GLY A 27 3.49 -4.98 -6.00
C GLY A 27 3.76 -3.67 -5.28
N ARG A 28 4.50 -2.73 -5.86
CA ARG A 28 4.50 -1.36 -5.34
C ARG A 28 3.11 -0.76 -5.56
N PRO A 29 2.54 -0.03 -4.58
CA PRO A 29 1.21 0.54 -4.73
C PRO A 29 1.05 1.44 -5.98
N ASP A 30 2.05 2.25 -6.28
CA ASP A 30 2.10 3.11 -7.46
C ASP A 30 2.21 2.31 -8.77
N ASP A 31 2.92 1.18 -8.77
CA ASP A 31 2.99 0.27 -9.92
C ASP A 31 1.64 -0.42 -10.16
N ILE A 32 0.97 -0.86 -9.10
CA ILE A 32 -0.37 -1.48 -9.19
C ILE A 32 -1.37 -0.51 -9.80
N VAL A 33 -1.47 0.72 -9.26
CA VAL A 33 -2.41 1.73 -9.78
C VAL A 33 -2.10 2.04 -11.25
N GLY A 34 -0.83 2.26 -11.58
CA GLY A 34 -0.41 2.54 -12.96
C GLY A 34 -0.63 1.38 -13.93
N ALA A 35 -0.55 0.13 -13.47
CA ALA A 35 -0.82 -1.06 -14.28
C ALA A 35 -2.33 -1.30 -14.47
N VAL A 36 -3.16 -1.06 -13.46
CA VAL A 36 -4.63 -1.15 -13.59
C VAL A 36 -5.15 -0.11 -14.58
N LEU A 37 -4.60 1.12 -14.58
CA LEU A 37 -4.91 2.14 -15.59
C LEU A 37 -4.63 1.67 -17.03
N ARG A 38 -3.78 0.65 -17.21
CA ARG A 38 -3.37 0.07 -18.49
C ARG A 38 -4.03 -1.27 -18.79
N GLY A 39 -5.00 -1.69 -17.97
CA GLY A 39 -5.79 -2.89 -18.20
C GLY A 39 -5.22 -4.18 -17.60
N VAL A 40 -4.41 -4.09 -16.56
CA VAL A 40 -3.99 -5.26 -15.76
C VAL A 40 -4.96 -5.51 -14.62
N ASP A 41 -5.31 -6.79 -14.37
CA ASP A 41 -6.35 -7.19 -13.41
C ASP A 41 -5.79 -7.82 -12.14
N MET A 42 -4.66 -8.54 -12.23
CA MET A 42 -4.16 -9.40 -11.16
C MET A 42 -2.67 -9.19 -10.91
N PHE A 43 -2.29 -9.31 -9.65
CA PHE A 43 -0.92 -9.12 -9.17
C PHE A 43 -0.58 -10.13 -8.08
N ASP A 44 0.71 -10.45 -7.95
CA ASP A 44 1.28 -11.07 -6.76
C ASP A 44 2.56 -10.35 -6.36
N CYS A 45 2.83 -10.26 -5.07
CA CYS A 45 4.13 -9.83 -4.59
C CYS A 45 4.34 -10.16 -3.11
N VAL A 46 5.61 -10.16 -2.71
CA VAL A 46 6.00 -10.35 -1.30
C VAL A 46 6.07 -9.05 -0.51
N MET A 47 5.86 -7.89 -1.15
CA MET A 47 6.08 -6.58 -0.53
C MET A 47 5.29 -6.36 0.76
N PRO A 48 3.97 -6.66 0.85
CA PRO A 48 3.23 -6.40 2.07
C PRO A 48 3.85 -7.07 3.29
N THR A 49 4.18 -8.35 3.17
CA THR A 49 4.74 -9.15 4.26
C THR A 49 6.22 -8.89 4.48
N ARG A 50 7.02 -8.76 3.41
CA ARG A 50 8.45 -8.45 3.50
C ARG A 50 8.67 -7.09 4.16
N SER A 51 7.96 -6.06 3.75
CA SER A 51 8.05 -4.70 4.30
C SER A 51 7.65 -4.66 5.77
N GLY A 52 6.60 -5.38 6.17
CA GLY A 52 6.23 -5.52 7.58
C GLY A 52 7.35 -6.10 8.44
N ARG A 53 8.08 -7.09 7.94
CA ARG A 53 9.24 -7.67 8.62
C ARG A 53 10.43 -6.70 8.72
N THR A 54 10.53 -5.74 7.82
CA THR A 54 11.60 -4.73 7.79
C THR A 54 11.16 -3.38 8.34
N SER A 55 10.10 -3.36 9.16
CA SER A 55 9.58 -2.16 9.85
C SER A 55 8.95 -1.11 8.94
N GLN A 56 8.60 -1.47 7.72
CA GLN A 56 7.92 -0.59 6.79
C GLN A 56 6.41 -0.87 6.74
N ALA A 57 5.63 0.19 6.82
CA ALA A 57 4.19 0.18 6.63
C ALA A 57 3.82 1.00 5.38
N PHE A 58 2.85 0.50 4.63
CA PHE A 58 2.22 1.23 3.54
C PHE A 58 0.98 1.96 4.06
N THR A 59 0.88 3.24 3.81
CA THR A 59 -0.29 4.05 4.12
C THR A 59 -0.77 4.77 2.87
N ARG A 60 -1.98 5.33 2.91
CA ARG A 60 -2.46 6.15 1.77
C ARG A 60 -1.58 7.38 1.52
N PHE A 61 -0.80 7.81 2.50
CA PHE A 61 0.12 8.94 2.41
C PHE A 61 1.59 8.52 2.19
N GLY A 62 1.83 7.31 1.73
CA GLY A 62 3.16 6.81 1.43
C GLY A 62 3.67 5.76 2.41
N THR A 63 4.96 5.51 2.37
CA THR A 63 5.62 4.49 3.19
C THR A 63 6.13 5.09 4.49
N VAL A 64 5.80 4.47 5.60
CA VAL A 64 6.26 4.84 6.94
C VAL A 64 7.28 3.80 7.43
N ASN A 65 8.48 4.25 7.81
CA ASN A 65 9.43 3.41 8.54
C ASN A 65 9.27 3.65 10.05
N ILE A 66 8.65 2.71 10.73
CA ILE A 66 8.30 2.85 12.15
C ILE A 66 9.53 2.86 13.08
N ARG A 67 10.73 2.48 12.59
CA ARG A 67 11.98 2.57 13.37
C ARG A 67 12.50 4.01 13.52
N ASN A 68 12.01 4.94 12.74
CA ASN A 68 12.43 6.34 12.82
C ASN A 68 12.11 6.93 14.21
N ALA A 69 13.07 7.70 14.76
CA ALA A 69 12.98 8.26 16.10
C ALA A 69 11.76 9.21 16.28
N ARG A 70 11.28 9.80 15.19
CA ARG A 70 10.05 10.64 15.18
C ARG A 70 8.82 9.92 15.74
N HIS A 71 8.79 8.59 15.75
CA HIS A 71 7.66 7.80 16.23
C HIS A 71 7.75 7.41 17.70
N ARG A 72 8.84 7.76 18.40
CA ARG A 72 9.10 7.34 19.78
C ARG A 72 7.99 7.73 20.75
N GLU A 73 7.44 8.92 20.58
CA GLU A 73 6.42 9.50 21.50
C GLU A 73 5.10 9.77 20.77
N ASP A 74 4.94 9.27 19.54
CA ASP A 74 3.77 9.49 18.72
C ASP A 74 2.63 8.55 19.11
N ASN A 75 1.65 9.08 19.86
CA ASN A 75 0.50 8.33 20.34
C ASN A 75 -0.65 8.23 19.30
N ARG A 76 -0.47 8.75 18.10
CA ARG A 76 -1.44 8.60 17.02
C ARG A 76 -1.40 7.18 16.42
N PRO A 77 -2.49 6.72 15.77
CA PRO A 77 -2.48 5.46 15.04
C PRO A 77 -1.51 5.51 13.85
N LEU A 78 -1.14 4.36 13.32
CA LEU A 78 -0.28 4.28 12.14
C LEU A 78 -0.93 4.98 10.93
N GLU A 79 -2.22 4.73 10.71
CA GLU A 79 -3.05 5.40 9.70
C GLU A 79 -4.45 5.65 10.25
N GLU A 80 -4.88 6.90 10.26
CA GLU A 80 -6.23 7.27 10.67
C GLU A 80 -7.29 6.72 9.70
N GLY A 81 -8.39 6.21 10.25
CA GLY A 81 -9.47 5.59 9.49
C GLY A 81 -9.15 4.19 8.95
N CYS A 82 -8.01 3.61 9.31
CA CYS A 82 -7.73 2.21 9.05
C CYS A 82 -8.33 1.33 10.15
N ASP A 83 -9.08 0.31 9.74
CA ASP A 83 -9.81 -0.62 10.61
C ASP A 83 -9.01 -1.87 11.01
N CYS A 84 -7.72 -1.93 10.69
CA CYS A 84 -6.90 -3.08 11.07
C CYS A 84 -6.57 -3.08 12.57
N PRO A 85 -6.30 -4.25 13.19
CA PRO A 85 -6.01 -4.35 14.62
C PRO A 85 -4.85 -3.47 15.10
N LEU A 86 -3.85 -3.20 14.24
CA LEU A 86 -2.76 -2.29 14.59
C LEU A 86 -3.30 -0.87 14.80
N CYS A 87 -4.02 -0.33 13.80
CA CYS A 87 -4.45 1.07 13.83
C CYS A 87 -5.56 1.34 14.85
N THR A 88 -6.37 0.33 15.18
CA THR A 88 -7.49 0.47 16.13
C THR A 88 -7.09 0.32 17.59
N ASN A 89 -5.99 -0.39 17.87
CA ASN A 89 -5.65 -0.75 19.26
C ASN A 89 -4.26 -0.27 19.71
N TYR A 90 -3.39 0.15 18.78
CA TYR A 90 -2.01 0.49 19.10
C TYR A 90 -1.57 1.80 18.46
N THR A 91 -0.58 2.43 19.09
CA THR A 91 0.00 3.70 18.65
C THR A 91 1.31 3.49 17.88
N ARG A 92 1.75 4.50 17.12
CA ARG A 92 3.07 4.53 16.49
C ARG A 92 4.19 4.35 17.51
N ALA A 93 4.08 5.00 18.68
CA ALA A 93 5.05 4.87 19.76
C ALA A 93 5.18 3.42 20.27
N TYR A 94 4.06 2.74 20.46
CA TYR A 94 4.07 1.36 20.90
C TYR A 94 4.72 0.42 19.86
N ILE A 95 4.34 0.55 18.59
CA ILE A 95 4.95 -0.26 17.52
C ILE A 95 6.43 0.07 17.35
N HIS A 96 6.82 1.34 17.44
CA HIS A 96 8.23 1.75 17.46
C HIS A 96 9.01 1.05 18.59
N HIS A 97 8.45 1.05 19.81
CA HIS A 97 9.05 0.37 20.97
C HIS A 97 9.22 -1.13 20.69
N LEU A 98 8.17 -1.83 20.26
CA LEU A 98 8.23 -3.25 19.95
C LEU A 98 9.30 -3.57 18.88
N GLN A 99 9.41 -2.72 17.84
CA GLN A 99 10.44 -2.87 16.80
C GLN A 99 11.87 -2.66 17.36
N LYS A 100 12.05 -1.74 18.31
CA LYS A 100 13.36 -1.54 18.98
C LYS A 100 13.76 -2.71 19.86
N CYS A 101 12.78 -3.36 20.48
CA CYS A 101 12.98 -4.55 21.30
C CYS A 101 13.02 -5.87 20.48
N ASN A 102 12.86 -5.79 19.14
CA ASN A 102 12.78 -6.95 18.24
C ASN A 102 11.64 -7.92 18.60
N GLU A 103 10.51 -7.40 19.09
CA GLU A 103 9.35 -8.19 19.43
C GLU A 103 8.60 -8.67 18.17
N VAL A 104 8.26 -9.95 18.13
CA VAL A 104 7.55 -10.58 17.00
C VAL A 104 6.20 -9.93 16.76
N LEU A 105 5.52 -9.47 17.81
CA LEU A 105 4.21 -8.82 17.71
C LEU A 105 4.24 -7.61 16.76
N ALA A 106 5.32 -6.82 16.75
CA ALA A 106 5.45 -5.71 15.82
C ALA A 106 5.43 -6.15 14.36
N VAL A 107 6.16 -7.23 14.04
CA VAL A 107 6.20 -7.80 12.69
C VAL A 107 4.82 -8.33 12.28
N MET A 108 4.11 -9.00 13.18
CA MET A 108 2.76 -9.51 12.93
C MET A 108 1.78 -8.37 12.63
N LEU A 109 1.75 -7.35 13.48
CA LEU A 109 0.85 -6.21 13.35
C LEU A 109 1.13 -5.38 12.08
N LEU A 110 2.41 -5.10 11.78
CA LEU A 110 2.79 -4.39 10.55
C LEU A 110 2.45 -5.19 9.30
N THR A 111 2.67 -6.50 9.32
CA THR A 111 2.30 -7.38 8.20
C THR A 111 0.79 -7.37 7.98
N TRP A 112 0.00 -7.48 9.06
CA TRP A 112 -1.47 -7.41 8.97
C TRP A 112 -1.93 -6.08 8.40
N HIS A 113 -1.39 -4.96 8.92
CA HIS A 113 -1.71 -3.63 8.39
C HIS A 113 -1.39 -3.52 6.89
N ASN A 114 -0.20 -3.96 6.46
CA ASN A 114 0.19 -3.90 5.06
C ASN A 114 -0.75 -4.74 4.17
N ILE A 115 -1.11 -5.95 4.58
CA ILE A 115 -2.08 -6.77 3.83
C ILE A 115 -3.43 -6.06 3.75
N ARG A 116 -3.91 -5.46 4.86
CA ARG A 116 -5.17 -4.71 4.88
C ARG A 116 -5.12 -3.50 3.95
N TYR A 117 -4.01 -2.77 3.93
CA TYR A 117 -3.79 -1.66 3.01
C TYR A 117 -3.92 -2.10 1.55
N TYR A 118 -3.24 -3.16 1.14
CA TYR A 118 -3.31 -3.68 -0.23
C TYR A 118 -4.72 -4.16 -0.60
N GLN A 119 -5.42 -4.83 0.31
CA GLN A 119 -6.82 -5.24 0.07
C GLN A 119 -7.75 -4.04 -0.11
N ARG A 120 -7.57 -2.98 0.68
CA ARG A 120 -8.32 -1.72 0.53
C ARG A 120 -7.99 -1.01 -0.79
N LEU A 121 -6.72 -0.96 -1.19
CA LEU A 121 -6.30 -0.39 -2.47
C LEU A 121 -6.96 -1.13 -3.64
N MET A 122 -6.88 -2.45 -3.66
CA MET A 122 -7.51 -3.26 -4.71
C MET A 122 -9.04 -3.14 -4.71
N GLN A 123 -9.67 -3.05 -3.55
CA GLN A 123 -11.11 -2.82 -3.46
C GLN A 123 -11.49 -1.43 -3.99
N GLY A 124 -10.70 -0.41 -3.65
CA GLY A 124 -10.88 0.95 -4.19
C GLY A 124 -10.78 0.99 -5.71
N LEU A 125 -9.80 0.32 -6.29
CA LEU A 125 -9.63 0.19 -7.74
C LEU A 125 -10.83 -0.52 -8.39
N ARG A 126 -11.31 -1.64 -7.83
CA ARG A 126 -12.50 -2.33 -8.32
C ARG A 126 -13.75 -1.46 -8.28
N ASN A 127 -13.95 -0.73 -7.19
CA ASN A 127 -15.08 0.19 -7.06
C ASN A 127 -15.00 1.32 -8.08
N ALA A 128 -13.81 1.90 -8.28
CA ALA A 128 -13.60 2.97 -9.26
C ALA A 128 -13.82 2.50 -10.71
N LEU A 129 -13.43 1.26 -11.03
CA LEU A 129 -13.75 0.63 -12.32
C LEU A 129 -15.27 0.45 -12.50
N ALA A 130 -15.97 -0.03 -11.46
CA ALA A 130 -17.42 -0.25 -11.52
C ALA A 130 -18.25 1.04 -11.67
N THR A 131 -17.69 2.18 -11.25
CA THR A 131 -18.34 3.49 -11.31
C THR A 131 -17.78 4.42 -12.39
N ASP A 132 -16.85 3.93 -13.21
CA ASP A 132 -16.15 4.70 -14.27
C ASP A 132 -15.40 5.95 -13.73
N THR A 133 -14.83 5.82 -12.52
CA THR A 133 -14.10 6.90 -11.83
C THR A 133 -12.62 6.55 -11.59
N LEU A 134 -12.06 5.67 -12.42
CA LEU A 134 -10.70 5.16 -12.23
C LEU A 134 -9.63 6.26 -12.33
N GLN A 135 -9.83 7.25 -13.22
CA GLN A 135 -8.89 8.35 -13.40
C GLN A 135 -8.86 9.27 -12.17
N GLU A 136 -10.03 9.60 -11.62
CA GLU A 136 -10.15 10.41 -10.40
C GLU A 136 -9.56 9.68 -9.20
N PHE A 137 -9.80 8.38 -9.09
CA PHE A 137 -9.18 7.55 -8.07
C PHE A 137 -7.65 7.58 -8.14
N ALA A 138 -7.09 7.44 -9.34
CA ALA A 138 -5.64 7.46 -9.55
C ALA A 138 -5.04 8.84 -9.23
N GLN A 139 -5.68 9.92 -9.68
CA GLN A 139 -5.26 11.29 -9.36
C GLN A 139 -5.23 11.52 -7.85
N LYS A 140 -6.31 11.13 -7.15
CA LYS A 140 -6.38 11.24 -5.69
C LYS A 140 -5.30 10.39 -5.01
N PHE A 141 -5.10 9.14 -5.47
CA PHE A 141 -4.05 8.28 -4.94
C PHE A 141 -2.67 8.93 -5.04
N TYR A 142 -2.29 9.45 -6.21
CA TYR A 142 -0.99 10.10 -6.38
C TYR A 142 -0.86 11.40 -5.58
N ALA A 143 -1.94 12.16 -5.44
CA ALA A 143 -1.95 13.37 -4.60
C ALA A 143 -1.76 13.03 -3.12
N ASP A 144 -2.47 12.01 -2.62
CA ASP A 144 -2.33 11.53 -1.23
C ASP A 144 -0.90 11.01 -0.97
N GLN A 145 -0.31 10.25 -1.92
CA GLN A 145 1.08 9.79 -1.81
C GLN A 145 2.10 10.95 -1.82
N ALA A 146 1.86 11.97 -2.62
CA ALA A 146 2.72 13.15 -2.70
C ALA A 146 2.62 14.05 -1.45
N ALA A 147 1.50 14.04 -0.74
CA ALA A 147 1.33 14.78 0.51
C ALA A 147 2.24 14.24 1.63
N GLY A 148 2.59 12.96 1.58
CA GLY A 148 3.47 12.32 2.54
C GLY A 148 2.82 12.05 3.89
N ASP A 149 3.58 11.38 4.78
CA ASP A 149 3.12 11.03 6.13
C ASP A 149 2.85 12.28 6.98
N ILE A 150 2.00 12.10 7.99
CA ILE A 150 1.68 13.17 8.97
C ILE A 150 2.96 13.77 9.58
N PRO A 151 2.96 15.08 9.91
CA PRO A 151 4.11 15.73 10.54
C PRO A 151 4.52 15.03 11.84
N ALA A 152 5.82 15.10 12.16
CA ALA A 152 6.30 14.70 13.49
C ALA A 152 5.65 15.57 14.59
N LEU A 153 5.50 14.99 15.77
CA LEU A 153 5.07 15.75 16.97
C LEU A 153 6.22 16.64 17.45
#